data_e63db9a632f98e382c02d1609750f909
#
_entry.id   e63db9a632f98e382c02d1609750f909
#
_cell.length_a   1.000
_cell.length_b   1.000
_cell.length_c   1.000
_cell.angle_alpha   90.00
_cell.angle_beta   90.00
_cell.angle_gamma   90.00
#
_symmetry.space_group_name_H-M   'P 1'
#
loop_
_entity.id
_entity.type
_entity.pdbx_description
1 polymer ?
#
loop_
_entity_poly.entity_id
_entity_poly.type
_entity_poly.pdbx_seq_one_letter_code
_entity_poly.pdbx_strand_id
1 'polypeptide(L)' 'MVREFSVVIERDEAGYFVASVPALRGCHTQAKSLDVLMRRVKEAIQLCLEVEDPVSTEFIGVQRVAVSA' A
#
# COMPACT_ATOMS: atom_id res chain seq x y z
N MET A 1 1.66 4.98 -20.68
CA MET A 1 1.68 6.05 -19.66
C MET A 1 2.04 5.45 -18.31
N VAL A 2 2.99 6.06 -17.62
CA VAL A 2 3.41 5.62 -16.30
C VAL A 2 2.59 6.36 -15.23
N ARG A 3 2.05 5.61 -14.28
CA ARG A 3 1.36 6.17 -13.12
C ARG A 3 2.15 5.82 -11.87
N GLU A 4 2.24 6.74 -10.95
CA GLU A 4 2.92 6.54 -9.70
C GLU A 4 1.91 6.42 -8.55
N PHE A 5 2.20 5.52 -7.62
CA PHE A 5 1.35 5.30 -6.46
C PHE A 5 2.19 5.37 -5.20
N SER A 6 1.65 6.02 -4.18
CA SER A 6 2.25 5.98 -2.86
C SER A 6 1.90 4.67 -2.18
N VAL A 7 2.89 4.02 -1.62
CA VAL A 7 2.75 2.75 -0.92
C VAL A 7 3.17 2.95 0.53
N VAL A 8 2.30 2.58 1.45
CA VAL A 8 2.60 2.63 2.89
C VAL A 8 3.09 1.26 3.30
N ILE A 9 4.27 1.21 3.89
CA ILE A 9 4.90 -0.05 4.30
C ILE A 9 5.00 -0.08 5.81
N GLU A 10 4.51 -1.17 6.39
CA GLU A 10 4.56 -1.42 7.82
C GLU A 10 5.10 -2.82 8.07
N ARG A 11 5.45 -3.10 9.30
CA ARG A 11 5.90 -4.42 9.71
C ARG A 11 4.99 -4.92 10.81
N ASP A 12 4.44 -6.11 10.65
CA ASP A 12 3.55 -6.67 11.66
C ASP A 12 4.32 -7.44 12.75
N GLU A 13 3.63 -7.91 13.75
CA GLU A 13 4.23 -8.62 14.88
C GLU A 13 4.87 -9.94 14.48
N ALA A 14 4.41 -10.55 13.41
CA ALA A 14 4.95 -11.81 12.92
C ALA A 14 6.20 -11.61 12.05
N GLY A 15 6.61 -10.35 11.82
CA GLY A 15 7.78 -10.04 11.02
C GLY A 15 7.52 -9.93 9.54
N TYR A 16 6.25 -9.89 9.12
CA TYR A 16 5.91 -9.63 7.73
C TYR A 16 5.91 -8.15 7.44
N PHE A 17 6.42 -7.79 6.28
CA PHE A 17 6.24 -6.43 5.75
C PHE A 17 4.89 -6.38 5.07
N VAL A 18 4.10 -5.40 5.42
CA VAL A 18 2.75 -5.20 4.89
C VAL A 18 2.74 -3.90 4.09
N ALA A 19 2.25 -3.96 2.88
CA ALA A 19 2.15 -2.80 2.02
C ALA A 19 0.68 -2.52 1.70
N SER A 20 0.31 -1.26 1.72
CA SER A 20 -1.02 -0.83 1.30
C SER A 20 -0.90 0.37 0.37
N VAL A 21 -1.83 0.47 -0.56
CA VAL A 21 -1.87 1.55 -1.55
C VAL A 21 -3.14 2.35 -1.30
N PRO A 22 -3.03 3.50 -0.59
CA PRO A 22 -4.23 4.26 -0.21
C PRO A 22 -5.10 4.72 -1.38
N ALA A 23 -4.49 4.97 -2.52
CA ALA A 23 -5.22 5.42 -3.70
C ALA A 23 -6.10 4.34 -4.34
N LEU A 24 -5.90 3.08 -3.98
CA LEU A 24 -6.63 1.96 -4.56
C LEU A 24 -7.31 1.18 -3.43
N ARG A 25 -8.62 1.07 -3.50
CA ARG A 25 -9.41 0.41 -2.46
C ARG A 25 -9.04 -1.06 -2.33
N GLY A 26 -8.72 -1.48 -1.09
CA GLY A 26 -8.40 -2.87 -0.80
C GLY A 26 -7.10 -3.36 -1.38
N CYS A 27 -6.27 -2.47 -1.90
CA CYS A 27 -5.00 -2.85 -2.49
C CYS A 27 -3.93 -2.96 -1.43
N HIS A 28 -3.65 -4.18 -1.01
CA HIS A 28 -2.63 -4.47 0.00
C HIS A 28 -2.02 -5.84 -0.26
N THR A 29 -0.82 -6.03 0.26
CA THR A 29 -0.13 -7.31 0.18
C THR A 29 0.89 -7.40 1.30
N GLN A 30 1.50 -8.56 1.46
CA GLN A 30 2.53 -8.77 2.47
C GLN A 30 3.59 -9.73 1.98
N ALA A 31 4.77 -9.64 2.58
CA ALA A 31 5.89 -10.53 2.28
C ALA A 31 6.89 -10.50 3.42
N LYS A 32 7.78 -11.48 3.47
CA LYS A 32 8.80 -11.57 4.51
C LYS A 32 10.05 -10.73 4.22
N SER A 33 10.21 -10.25 2.99
CA SER A 33 11.31 -9.37 2.61
C SER A 33 10.80 -8.20 1.79
N LEU A 34 11.56 -7.10 1.82
CA LEU A 34 11.18 -5.90 1.06
C LEU A 34 11.26 -6.14 -0.45
N ASP A 35 12.24 -6.91 -0.90
CA ASP A 35 12.39 -7.22 -2.33
C ASP A 35 11.17 -7.96 -2.86
N VAL A 36 10.72 -8.97 -2.14
CA VAL A 36 9.52 -9.72 -2.52
C VAL A 36 8.28 -8.84 -2.41
N LEU A 37 8.23 -8.00 -1.37
CA LEU A 37 7.11 -7.10 -1.19
C LEU A 37 6.94 -6.16 -2.38
N MET A 38 8.05 -5.58 -2.87
CA MET A 38 7.99 -4.65 -4.00
C MET A 38 7.46 -5.32 -5.27
N ARG A 39 7.83 -6.56 -5.53
CA ARG A 39 7.29 -7.32 -6.65
C ARG A 39 5.80 -7.58 -6.48
N ARG A 40 5.39 -7.97 -5.27
CA ARG A 40 3.99 -8.25 -4.96
C ARG A 40 3.12 -6.99 -5.01
N VAL A 41 3.67 -5.85 -4.59
CA VAL A 41 2.97 -4.58 -4.67
C VAL A 41 2.66 -4.22 -6.13
N LYS A 42 3.64 -4.39 -7.02
CA LYS A 42 3.42 -4.13 -8.44
C LYS A 42 2.30 -5.00 -9.01
N GLU A 43 2.32 -6.28 -8.69
CA GLU A 43 1.28 -7.21 -9.14
C GLU A 43 -0.09 -6.83 -8.56
N ALA A 44 -0.11 -6.48 -7.26
CA ALA A 44 -1.35 -6.09 -6.60
C ALA A 44 -1.95 -4.83 -7.21
N ILE A 45 -1.12 -3.84 -7.51
CA ILE A 45 -1.56 -2.61 -8.16
C ILE A 45 -2.13 -2.91 -9.54
N GLN A 46 -1.45 -3.73 -10.32
CA GLN A 46 -1.91 -4.11 -11.65
C GLN A 46 -3.29 -4.78 -11.60
N LEU A 47 -3.47 -5.68 -10.65
CA LEU A 47 -4.76 -6.36 -10.45
C LEU A 47 -5.84 -5.40 -9.99
N CYS A 48 -5.52 -4.50 -9.06
CA CYS A 48 -6.48 -3.52 -8.56
C CYS A 48 -6.91 -2.56 -9.66
N LEU A 49 -5.99 -2.18 -10.55
CA LEU A 49 -6.31 -1.32 -11.68
C LEU A 49 -7.25 -1.98 -12.69
N GLU A 50 -7.16 -3.29 -12.85
CA GLU A 50 -8.06 -4.03 -13.74
C GLU A 50 -9.50 -4.01 -13.25
N VAL A 51 -9.69 -4.02 -11.95
CA VAL A 51 -11.04 -4.00 -11.35
C VAL A 51 -11.66 -2.61 -11.39
N GLU A 52 -10.83 -1.58 -11.32
CA GLU A 52 -11.22 -0.16 -11.36
C GLU A 52 -12.46 0.21 -10.57
N ASP A 53 -12.31 0.18 -9.25
CA ASP A 53 -13.32 0.76 -8.37
C ASP A 53 -12.84 2.18 -8.07
N PRO A 54 -13.47 3.23 -8.63
CA PRO A 54 -12.95 4.58 -8.45
C PRO A 54 -12.98 4.97 -6.98
N VAL A 55 -11.80 5.29 -6.45
CA VAL A 55 -11.65 5.78 -5.09
C VAL A 55 -11.83 7.29 -5.13
N SER A 56 -12.76 7.80 -4.34
CA SER A 56 -13.05 9.25 -4.29
C SER A 56 -12.08 9.99 -3.37
N THR A 57 -11.09 9.31 -2.82
CA THR A 57 -10.12 9.91 -1.91
C THR A 57 -8.79 10.11 -2.63
N GLU A 58 -8.07 11.13 -2.18
CA GLU A 58 -6.75 11.45 -2.69
C GLU A 58 -5.75 11.27 -1.55
N PHE A 59 -4.64 10.58 -1.83
CA PHE A 59 -3.58 10.42 -0.83
C PHE A 59 -2.84 11.76 -0.68
N ILE A 60 -2.80 12.30 0.54
CA ILE A 60 -2.08 13.53 0.83
C ILE A 60 -0.74 13.24 1.49
N GLY A 61 -0.73 12.37 2.48
CA GLY A 61 0.52 12.11 3.18
C GLY A 61 0.30 11.34 4.47
N VAL A 62 1.37 11.24 5.22
CA VAL A 62 1.39 10.58 6.53
C VAL A 62 1.82 11.59 7.57
N GLN A 63 1.09 11.69 8.65
CA GLN A 63 1.37 12.63 9.73
C GLN A 63 1.47 11.88 11.05
N ARG A 64 2.51 12.19 11.83
CA ARG A 64 2.67 11.64 13.18
C ARG A 64 2.07 12.62 14.16
N VAL A 65 1.27 12.09 15.08
CA VAL A 65 0.59 12.90 16.10
C VAL A 65 0.91 12.32 17.46
N ALA A 66 1.37 13.17 18.36
CA ALA A 66 1.64 12.76 19.74
C ALA A 66 0.36 12.91 20.57
N VAL A 67 0.04 11.87 21.31
CA VAL A 67 -1.13 11.84 22.17
C VAL A 67 -0.71 11.28 23.52
N SER A 68 -1.18 11.89 24.60
CA SER A 68 -1.03 11.35 25.94
C SER A 68 -1.97 10.17 26.11
N ALA A 69 -1.42 9.01 26.33
CA ALA A 69 -2.22 7.80 26.47
C ALA A 69 -2.01 7.13 27.83
#